data_7f158b63278a4fdad0b5cd681816dfa8
#
_entry.id   7f158b63278a4fdad0b5cd681816dfa8
#
_cell.length_a   1.000
_cell.length_b   1.000
_cell.length_c   1.000
_cell.angle_alpha   90.00
_cell.angle_beta   90.00
_cell.angle_gamma   90.00
#
_symmetry.space_group_name_H-M   'P 1'
#
loop_
_entity.id
_entity.type
_entity.pdbx_description
1 polymer ?
#
loop_
_entity_poly.entity_id
_entity_poly.type
_entity_poly.pdbx_seq_one_letter_code
_entity_poly.pdbx_strand_id
1 'polypeptide(L)'
;MKTSFFAAAAALAASSAMAQQTPPPPPCQDEVYRAFDFWVGEWDVTTPQGQVAGTNSITKEENGCLLVEHWKGAQGSTGQSYNFLDRATGKWRQVWVSAGSTIDYSGGLDENGAMVLEGTIGYGAGRPGNGAKFRGTWTPQDDGTVKQHFQQYDADNKQWNDWFIGIYAKKAE
;
A
#
# COMPACT_ATOMS: atom_id res chain seq x y z
N MET A 1 -25.15 58.46 67.66
CA MET A 1 -25.46 58.08 66.26
C MET A 1 -24.27 57.31 65.69
N LYS A 2 -24.40 55.95 65.48
CA LYS A 2 -23.34 55.13 64.96
C LYS A 2 -23.83 54.67 63.56
N THR A 3 -23.15 55.15 62.52
CA THR A 3 -23.41 54.79 61.11
C THR A 3 -22.53 53.60 60.71
N SER A 4 -23.18 52.47 60.45
CA SER A 4 -22.51 51.27 59.95
C SER A 4 -22.50 51.30 58.42
N PHE A 5 -21.29 51.24 57.83
CA PHE A 5 -21.10 51.02 56.36
C PHE A 5 -21.03 49.54 56.08
N PHE A 6 -21.97 49.06 55.26
CA PHE A 6 -21.90 47.71 54.65
C PHE A 6 -21.10 47.76 53.33
N ALA A 7 -19.96 47.10 53.28
CA ALA A 7 -19.22 46.90 52.05
C ALA A 7 -19.75 45.61 51.32
N ALA A 8 -20.30 45.80 50.16
CA ALA A 8 -20.70 44.70 49.32
C ALA A 8 -19.49 44.26 48.51
N ALA A 9 -19.03 42.99 48.71
CA ALA A 9 -18.02 42.37 47.91
C ALA A 9 -18.66 41.69 46.69
N ALA A 10 -18.38 42.22 45.49
CA ALA A 10 -18.77 41.56 44.20
C ALA A 10 -17.77 40.48 43.85
N ALA A 11 -18.21 39.22 43.86
CA ALA A 11 -17.42 38.07 43.39
C ALA A 11 -17.52 37.97 41.85
N LEU A 12 -16.40 38.25 41.15
CA LEU A 12 -16.28 37.98 39.74
C LEU A 12 -16.06 36.47 39.53
N ALA A 13 -17.06 35.77 39.00
CA ALA A 13 -16.93 34.40 38.52
C ALA A 13 -16.22 34.42 37.16
N ALA A 14 -14.96 34.00 37.12
CA ALA A 14 -14.22 33.77 35.88
C ALA A 14 -14.67 32.44 35.27
N SER A 15 -15.48 32.48 34.22
CA SER A 15 -15.83 31.30 33.42
C SER A 15 -14.65 30.91 32.54
N SER A 16 -13.94 29.86 32.93
CA SER A 16 -12.89 29.25 32.11
C SER A 16 -13.57 28.54 30.93
N ALA A 17 -13.54 29.14 29.75
CA ALA A 17 -13.91 28.47 28.51
C ALA A 17 -12.87 27.36 28.24
N MET A 18 -13.24 26.11 28.49
CA MET A 18 -12.46 24.98 28.02
C MET A 18 -12.54 24.96 26.49
N ALA A 19 -11.44 25.27 25.80
CA ALA A 19 -11.30 25.09 24.38
C ALA A 19 -11.45 23.57 24.11
N GLN A 20 -12.54 23.19 23.44
CA GLN A 20 -12.70 21.81 22.93
C GLN A 20 -11.61 21.55 21.89
N GLN A 21 -10.63 20.74 22.26
CA GLN A 21 -9.64 20.24 21.31
C GLN A 21 -10.37 19.34 20.31
N THR A 22 -10.36 19.74 19.04
CA THR A 22 -10.80 18.86 17.95
C THR A 22 -9.99 17.57 18.01
N PRO A 23 -10.63 16.38 17.97
CA PRO A 23 -9.89 15.12 17.93
C PRO A 23 -8.89 15.13 16.76
N PRO A 24 -7.72 14.55 16.92
CA PRO A 24 -6.77 14.42 15.81
C PRO A 24 -7.45 13.68 14.65
N PRO A 25 -7.14 14.04 13.40
CA PRO A 25 -7.68 13.33 12.24
C PRO A 25 -7.36 11.84 12.32
N PRO A 26 -8.24 10.96 11.80
CA PRO A 26 -7.97 9.53 11.76
C PRO A 26 -6.63 9.26 11.08
N PRO A 27 -5.86 8.25 11.53
CA PRO A 27 -4.59 7.92 10.91
C PRO A 27 -4.79 7.46 9.46
N CYS A 28 -3.75 7.62 8.62
CA CYS A 28 -3.67 7.12 7.25
C CYS A 28 -4.77 7.65 6.29
N GLN A 29 -5.25 8.88 6.53
CA GLN A 29 -6.24 9.54 5.67
C GLN A 29 -5.60 10.52 4.67
N ASP A 30 -4.31 10.81 4.81
CA ASP A 30 -3.58 11.69 3.90
C ASP A 30 -3.49 11.06 2.50
N GLU A 31 -3.33 11.91 1.50
CA GLU A 31 -3.30 11.50 0.09
C GLU A 31 -2.23 10.44 -0.22
N VAL A 32 -1.08 10.52 0.45
CA VAL A 32 0.01 9.56 0.28
C VAL A 32 -0.41 8.12 0.62
N TYR A 33 -1.38 7.92 1.54
CA TYR A 33 -1.91 6.59 1.86
C TYR A 33 -2.93 6.08 0.84
N ARG A 34 -3.34 6.92 -0.11
CA ARG A 34 -4.25 6.56 -1.21
C ARG A 34 -3.53 6.32 -2.53
N ALA A 35 -2.21 6.53 -2.55
CA ALA A 35 -1.40 6.42 -3.76
C ALA A 35 -1.49 5.05 -4.46
N PHE A 36 -1.86 3.98 -3.73
CA PHE A 36 -2.02 2.63 -4.29
C PHE A 36 -3.49 2.16 -4.30
N ASP A 37 -4.47 3.05 -4.04
CA ASP A 37 -5.90 2.70 -4.00
C ASP A 37 -6.45 2.20 -5.34
N PHE A 38 -5.84 2.57 -6.46
CA PHE A 38 -6.22 2.11 -7.78
C PHE A 38 -6.12 0.57 -7.93
N TRP A 39 -5.34 -0.10 -7.07
CA TRP A 39 -5.18 -1.54 -7.07
C TRP A 39 -6.12 -2.26 -6.10
N VAL A 40 -6.84 -1.55 -5.21
CA VAL A 40 -7.80 -2.16 -4.26
C VAL A 40 -8.99 -2.77 -4.98
N GLY A 41 -9.37 -4.01 -4.62
CA GLY A 41 -10.57 -4.70 -5.10
C GLY A 41 -10.35 -6.16 -5.48
N GLU A 42 -11.37 -6.74 -6.11
CA GLU A 42 -11.38 -8.11 -6.62
C GLU A 42 -11.05 -8.11 -8.11
N TRP A 43 -10.14 -8.99 -8.50
CA TRP A 43 -9.57 -8.99 -9.85
C TRP A 43 -9.54 -10.39 -10.47
N ASP A 44 -9.90 -10.45 -11.75
CA ASP A 44 -9.50 -11.53 -12.65
C ASP A 44 -8.23 -11.08 -13.37
N VAL A 45 -7.23 -11.96 -13.40
CA VAL A 45 -5.90 -11.62 -13.93
C VAL A 45 -5.58 -12.52 -15.12
N THR A 46 -5.21 -11.89 -16.23
CA THR A 46 -4.75 -12.59 -17.45
C THR A 46 -3.33 -12.18 -17.82
N THR A 47 -2.66 -13.00 -18.62
CA THR A 47 -1.44 -12.58 -19.30
C THR A 47 -1.77 -11.62 -20.46
N PRO A 48 -0.78 -10.91 -21.05
CA PRO A 48 -1.00 -10.10 -22.25
C PRO A 48 -1.55 -10.87 -23.45
N GLN A 49 -1.40 -12.22 -23.46
CA GLN A 49 -1.94 -13.11 -24.49
C GLN A 49 -3.37 -13.59 -24.18
N GLY A 50 -3.98 -13.07 -23.09
CA GLY A 50 -5.34 -13.43 -22.69
C GLY A 50 -5.47 -14.75 -21.94
N GLN A 51 -4.38 -15.41 -21.56
CA GLN A 51 -4.43 -16.63 -20.76
C GLN A 51 -4.74 -16.29 -19.30
N VAL A 52 -5.61 -17.08 -18.67
CA VAL A 52 -5.94 -16.89 -17.25
C VAL A 52 -4.69 -17.15 -16.39
N ALA A 53 -4.25 -16.12 -15.67
CA ALA A 53 -3.14 -16.20 -14.73
C ALA A 53 -3.62 -16.54 -13.31
N GLY A 54 -4.78 -16.03 -12.91
CA GLY A 54 -5.35 -16.29 -11.60
C GLY A 54 -6.37 -15.24 -11.18
N THR A 55 -6.61 -15.16 -9.89
CA THR A 55 -7.44 -14.11 -9.25
C THR A 55 -6.69 -13.45 -8.13
N ASN A 56 -7.02 -12.20 -7.85
CA ASN A 56 -6.40 -11.45 -6.78
C ASN A 56 -7.44 -10.64 -6.00
N SER A 57 -7.33 -10.64 -4.68
CA SER A 57 -8.15 -9.82 -3.80
C SER A 57 -7.22 -8.87 -3.05
N ILE A 58 -7.46 -7.57 -3.16
CA ILE A 58 -6.72 -6.55 -2.44
C ILE A 58 -7.68 -5.77 -1.55
N THR A 59 -7.53 -5.91 -0.24
CA THR A 59 -8.35 -5.24 0.77
C THR A 59 -7.59 -4.12 1.44
N LYS A 60 -8.35 -3.10 1.88
CA LYS A 60 -7.82 -1.97 2.65
C LYS A 60 -8.16 -2.18 4.11
N GLU A 61 -7.13 -2.28 4.95
CA GLU A 61 -7.23 -2.66 6.36
C GLU A 61 -6.56 -1.61 7.26
N GLU A 62 -6.61 -1.80 8.59
CA GLU A 62 -5.99 -0.92 9.60
C GLU A 62 -6.31 0.57 9.37
N ASN A 63 -7.60 0.89 9.19
CA ASN A 63 -8.09 2.26 8.91
C ASN A 63 -7.44 2.89 7.66
N GLY A 64 -7.04 2.08 6.69
CA GLY A 64 -6.43 2.53 5.45
C GLY A 64 -4.90 2.61 5.49
N CYS A 65 -4.26 2.17 6.57
CA CYS A 65 -2.80 2.13 6.68
C CYS A 65 -2.16 0.94 5.97
N LEU A 66 -2.94 -0.10 5.65
CA LEU A 66 -2.47 -1.37 5.11
C LEU A 66 -3.33 -1.79 3.92
N LEU A 67 -2.69 -2.25 2.84
CA LEU A 67 -3.34 -3.05 1.81
C LEU A 67 -2.86 -4.49 1.95
N VAL A 68 -3.81 -5.43 2.00
CA VAL A 68 -3.52 -6.87 2.06
C VAL A 68 -3.91 -7.51 0.75
N GLU A 69 -2.97 -8.21 0.13
CA GLU A 69 -3.16 -8.94 -1.11
C GLU A 69 -3.31 -10.43 -0.84
N HIS A 70 -4.27 -11.07 -1.51
CA HIS A 70 -4.47 -12.52 -1.54
C HIS A 70 -4.50 -13.02 -2.98
N TRP A 71 -3.39 -13.55 -3.46
CA TRP A 71 -3.26 -14.13 -4.79
C TRP A 71 -3.66 -15.60 -4.84
N LYS A 72 -4.37 -15.98 -5.89
CA LYS A 72 -4.66 -17.38 -6.25
C LYS A 72 -4.35 -17.59 -7.74
N GLY A 73 -3.25 -18.25 -8.04
CA GLY A 73 -2.85 -18.60 -9.38
C GLY A 73 -3.75 -19.68 -9.98
N ALA A 74 -3.96 -19.64 -11.29
CA ALA A 74 -4.79 -20.61 -12.03
C ALA A 74 -4.31 -22.07 -11.90
N GLN A 75 -3.03 -22.27 -11.57
CA GLN A 75 -2.43 -23.60 -11.36
C GLN A 75 -2.31 -23.97 -9.87
N GLY A 76 -3.04 -23.28 -8.99
CA GLY A 76 -3.10 -23.56 -7.56
C GLY A 76 -2.00 -22.95 -6.70
N SER A 77 -1.10 -22.14 -7.26
CA SER A 77 -0.17 -21.35 -6.46
C SER A 77 -0.92 -20.28 -5.66
N THR A 78 -0.46 -19.99 -4.46
CA THR A 78 -0.99 -18.91 -3.62
C THR A 78 0.13 -18.05 -3.07
N GLY A 79 -0.21 -16.81 -2.70
CA GLY A 79 0.68 -15.92 -2.00
C GLY A 79 -0.07 -14.74 -1.41
N GLN A 80 0.59 -14.05 -0.51
CA GLN A 80 0.05 -12.85 0.13
C GLN A 80 1.10 -11.77 0.19
N SER A 81 0.65 -10.52 0.20
CA SER A 81 1.53 -9.40 0.51
C SER A 81 0.88 -8.41 1.46
N TYR A 82 1.73 -7.75 2.23
CA TYR A 82 1.40 -6.56 3.00
C TYR A 82 2.03 -5.35 2.33
N ASN A 83 1.18 -4.35 2.06
CA ASN A 83 1.56 -3.13 1.37
C ASN A 83 1.23 -1.93 2.25
N PHE A 84 2.21 -1.13 2.58
CA PHE A 84 2.05 -0.02 3.52
C PHE A 84 3.03 1.11 3.23
N LEU A 85 2.67 2.31 3.67
CA LEU A 85 3.61 3.43 3.72
C LEU A 85 4.54 3.25 4.93
N ASP A 86 5.81 2.96 4.68
CA ASP A 86 6.83 2.93 5.72
C ASP A 86 7.09 4.37 6.23
N ARG A 87 6.64 4.65 7.45
CA ARG A 87 6.73 5.98 8.04
C ARG A 87 8.15 6.44 8.33
N ALA A 88 9.10 5.50 8.44
CA ALA A 88 10.50 5.83 8.67
C ALA A 88 11.17 6.37 7.40
N THR A 89 10.75 5.89 6.23
CA THR A 89 11.35 6.24 4.93
C THR A 89 10.48 7.12 4.07
N GLY A 90 9.15 7.18 4.36
CA GLY A 90 8.17 7.86 3.53
C GLY A 90 7.90 7.15 2.20
N LYS A 91 8.31 5.89 2.05
CA LYS A 91 8.12 5.10 0.84
C LYS A 91 7.06 4.03 1.05
N TRP A 92 6.33 3.69 -0.01
CA TRP A 92 5.55 2.47 -0.05
C TRP A 92 6.47 1.26 -0.01
N ARG A 93 6.10 0.26 0.78
CA ARG A 93 6.81 -1.02 0.89
C ARG A 93 5.82 -2.15 0.72
N GLN A 94 6.20 -3.15 -0.06
CA GLN A 94 5.48 -4.43 -0.14
C GLN A 94 6.41 -5.54 0.34
N VAL A 95 5.84 -6.41 1.17
CA VAL A 95 6.45 -7.69 1.54
C VAL A 95 5.55 -8.80 1.04
N TRP A 96 6.02 -9.53 0.04
CA TRP A 96 5.34 -10.69 -0.54
C TRP A 96 5.87 -11.99 0.04
N VAL A 97 4.97 -12.93 0.31
CA VAL A 97 5.30 -14.28 0.78
C VAL A 97 4.48 -15.31 0.01
N SER A 98 5.16 -16.29 -0.54
CA SER A 98 4.58 -17.49 -1.14
C SER A 98 5.42 -18.72 -0.82
N ALA A 99 4.94 -19.90 -1.18
CA ALA A 99 5.74 -21.12 -1.04
C ALA A 99 7.02 -21.13 -1.91
N GLY A 100 7.03 -20.34 -2.99
CA GLY A 100 8.13 -20.32 -3.97
C GLY A 100 9.10 -19.16 -3.80
N SER A 101 8.69 -18.05 -3.18
CA SER A 101 9.50 -16.85 -3.08
C SER A 101 9.05 -15.91 -1.98
N THR A 102 9.98 -15.07 -1.53
CA THR A 102 9.70 -13.86 -0.77
C THR A 102 10.23 -12.66 -1.54
N ILE A 103 9.51 -11.53 -1.52
CA ILE A 103 9.96 -10.29 -2.13
C ILE A 103 9.81 -9.17 -1.09
N ASP A 104 10.84 -8.36 -0.95
CA ASP A 104 10.82 -7.16 -0.11
C ASP A 104 11.35 -6.00 -0.94
N TYR A 105 10.49 -5.05 -1.23
CA TYR A 105 10.80 -3.93 -2.09
C TYR A 105 10.01 -2.68 -1.71
N SER A 106 10.55 -1.51 -2.08
CA SER A 106 9.99 -0.22 -1.69
C SER A 106 10.16 0.82 -2.79
N GLY A 107 9.29 1.83 -2.76
CA GLY A 107 9.30 2.90 -3.76
C GLY A 107 8.12 3.84 -3.60
N GLY A 108 7.45 4.17 -4.72
CA GLY A 108 6.32 5.08 -4.73
C GLY A 108 5.77 5.30 -6.13
N LEU A 109 4.86 6.27 -6.27
CA LEU A 109 4.37 6.68 -7.58
C LEU A 109 5.49 7.35 -8.38
N ASP A 110 5.56 7.00 -9.65
CA ASP A 110 6.35 7.73 -10.64
C ASP A 110 5.57 8.95 -11.18
N GLU A 111 6.19 9.70 -12.09
CA GLU A 111 5.60 10.88 -12.74
C GLU A 111 4.37 10.59 -13.59
N ASN A 112 4.14 9.34 -13.97
CA ASN A 112 3.01 8.87 -14.78
C ASN A 112 1.90 8.24 -13.93
N GLY A 113 2.04 8.23 -12.58
CA GLY A 113 1.08 7.66 -11.66
C GLY A 113 1.15 6.13 -11.52
N ALA A 114 2.20 5.49 -12.04
CA ALA A 114 2.45 4.08 -11.79
C ALA A 114 3.13 3.89 -10.42
N MET A 115 2.72 2.87 -9.66
CA MET A 115 3.45 2.47 -8.46
C MET A 115 4.65 1.63 -8.86
N VAL A 116 5.85 2.09 -8.53
CA VAL A 116 7.12 1.43 -8.84
C VAL A 116 7.86 1.10 -7.55
N LEU A 117 8.08 -0.20 -7.30
CA LEU A 117 8.79 -0.70 -6.13
C LEU A 117 10.02 -1.49 -6.59
N GLU A 118 11.16 -1.25 -5.95
CA GLU A 118 12.43 -1.96 -6.21
C GLU A 118 13.00 -2.54 -4.91
N GLY A 119 13.57 -3.73 -5.03
CA GLY A 119 14.18 -4.45 -3.91
C GLY A 119 14.78 -5.77 -4.33
N THR A 120 14.48 -6.84 -3.61
CA THR A 120 15.07 -8.17 -3.86
C THR A 120 14.04 -9.28 -3.79
N ILE A 121 14.30 -10.36 -4.56
CA ILE A 121 13.53 -11.60 -4.50
C ILE A 121 14.39 -12.70 -3.88
N GLY A 122 13.80 -13.47 -2.95
CA GLY A 122 14.41 -14.62 -2.30
C GLY A 122 13.73 -15.93 -2.71
N TYR A 123 14.52 -16.88 -3.17
CA TYR A 123 14.06 -18.25 -3.52
C TYR A 123 14.56 -19.31 -2.54
N GLY A 124 15.35 -18.90 -1.54
CA GLY A 124 16.05 -19.77 -0.61
C GLY A 124 17.55 -19.92 -0.91
N ALA A 125 18.32 -20.24 0.14
CA ALA A 125 19.77 -20.33 0.05
C ALA A 125 20.21 -21.34 -1.02
N GLY A 126 21.19 -20.95 -1.84
CA GLY A 126 21.77 -21.77 -2.91
C GLY A 126 20.92 -21.93 -4.17
N ARG A 127 19.73 -21.34 -4.24
CA ARG A 127 18.91 -21.37 -5.46
C ARG A 127 19.37 -20.29 -6.47
N PRO A 128 19.36 -20.58 -7.79
CA PRO A 128 19.65 -19.58 -8.81
C PRO A 128 18.73 -18.37 -8.69
N GLY A 129 19.28 -17.16 -8.82
CA GLY A 129 18.51 -15.92 -8.74
C GLY A 129 18.14 -15.48 -7.33
N ASN A 130 18.53 -16.24 -6.28
CA ASN A 130 18.27 -15.83 -4.90
C ASN A 130 19.00 -14.53 -4.54
N GLY A 131 18.25 -13.55 -4.02
CA GLY A 131 18.78 -12.21 -3.71
C GLY A 131 18.94 -11.28 -4.92
N ALA A 132 18.47 -11.67 -6.09
CA ALA A 132 18.50 -10.82 -7.28
C ALA A 132 17.67 -9.56 -7.07
N LYS A 133 18.06 -8.45 -7.71
CA LYS A 133 17.24 -7.24 -7.74
C LYS A 133 15.91 -7.54 -8.44
N PHE A 134 14.84 -7.01 -7.88
CA PHE A 134 13.49 -7.21 -8.35
C PHE A 134 12.74 -5.89 -8.42
N ARG A 135 11.92 -5.72 -9.47
CA ARG A 135 11.09 -4.54 -9.66
C ARG A 135 9.65 -4.95 -9.92
N GLY A 136 8.72 -4.31 -9.24
CA GLY A 136 7.30 -4.37 -9.52
C GLY A 136 6.81 -3.00 -9.98
N THR A 137 6.04 -2.97 -11.09
CA THR A 137 5.39 -1.77 -11.59
C THR A 137 3.90 -2.05 -11.77
N TRP A 138 3.03 -1.24 -11.16
CA TRP A 138 1.58 -1.30 -11.33
C TRP A 138 1.13 -0.02 -12.01
N THR A 139 0.62 -0.13 -13.21
CA THR A 139 0.19 1.01 -14.02
C THR A 139 -1.33 0.95 -14.18
N PRO A 140 -2.08 1.90 -13.60
CA PRO A 140 -3.51 2.03 -13.90
C PRO A 140 -3.69 2.41 -15.38
N GLN A 141 -4.70 1.81 -16.02
CA GLN A 141 -5.00 2.05 -17.43
C GLN A 141 -6.30 2.85 -17.55
N ASP A 142 -6.50 3.53 -18.67
CA ASP A 142 -7.68 4.37 -18.93
C ASP A 142 -8.99 3.57 -18.95
N ASP A 143 -8.92 2.26 -19.25
CA ASP A 143 -10.07 1.35 -19.27
C ASP A 143 -10.42 0.77 -17.87
N GLY A 144 -9.75 1.22 -16.82
CA GLY A 144 -9.95 0.77 -15.44
C GLY A 144 -9.22 -0.54 -15.10
N THR A 145 -8.48 -1.12 -16.04
CA THR A 145 -7.57 -2.24 -15.74
C THR A 145 -6.29 -1.75 -15.07
N VAL A 146 -5.54 -2.66 -14.46
CA VAL A 146 -4.20 -2.38 -13.95
C VAL A 146 -3.22 -3.36 -14.58
N LYS A 147 -2.17 -2.83 -15.22
CA LYS A 147 -1.07 -3.65 -15.70
C LYS A 147 -0.04 -3.80 -14.58
N GLN A 148 0.19 -5.03 -14.14
CA GLN A 148 1.30 -5.37 -13.25
C GLN A 148 2.44 -5.92 -14.09
N HIS A 149 3.66 -5.39 -13.91
CA HIS A 149 4.86 -5.80 -14.62
C HIS A 149 5.96 -6.08 -13.62
N PHE A 150 6.33 -7.34 -13.47
CA PHE A 150 7.42 -7.79 -12.62
C PHE A 150 8.65 -8.12 -13.44
N GLN A 151 9.79 -7.64 -12.97
CA GLN A 151 11.09 -7.85 -13.63
C GLN A 151 12.14 -8.28 -12.61
N GLN A 152 13.00 -9.20 -13.02
CA GLN A 152 14.16 -9.62 -12.26
C GLN A 152 15.44 -9.20 -12.99
N TYR A 153 16.40 -8.68 -12.26
CA TYR A 153 17.67 -8.26 -12.83
C TYR A 153 18.61 -9.46 -12.99
N ASP A 154 19.11 -9.65 -14.20
CA ASP A 154 20.15 -10.58 -14.54
C ASP A 154 21.50 -9.87 -14.42
N ALA A 155 22.28 -10.24 -13.41
CA ALA A 155 23.56 -9.60 -13.11
C ALA A 155 24.65 -9.95 -14.14
N ASP A 156 24.58 -11.14 -14.76
CA ASP A 156 25.58 -11.61 -15.71
C ASP A 156 25.42 -10.87 -17.05
N ASN A 157 24.18 -10.67 -17.49
CA ASN A 157 23.86 -9.96 -18.74
C ASN A 157 23.59 -8.48 -18.53
N LYS A 158 23.56 -7.99 -17.27
CA LYS A 158 23.31 -6.60 -16.88
C LYS A 158 22.00 -6.03 -17.44
N GLN A 159 20.93 -6.84 -17.41
CA GLN A 159 19.64 -6.46 -17.96
C GLN A 159 18.48 -6.86 -17.04
N TRP A 160 17.35 -6.17 -17.19
CA TRP A 160 16.09 -6.55 -16.58
C TRP A 160 15.35 -7.52 -17.50
N ASN A 161 14.97 -8.68 -16.99
CA ASN A 161 14.16 -9.67 -17.70
C ASN A 161 12.74 -9.67 -17.13
N ASP A 162 11.76 -9.83 -18.00
CA ASP A 162 10.37 -9.98 -17.57
C ASP A 162 10.21 -11.27 -16.76
N TRP A 163 9.64 -11.13 -15.56
CA TRP A 163 9.36 -12.24 -14.67
C TRP A 163 7.88 -12.61 -14.74
N PHE A 164 6.98 -11.60 -14.77
CA PHE A 164 5.54 -11.76 -14.90
C PHE A 164 4.91 -10.47 -15.42
N ILE A 165 3.93 -10.61 -16.32
CA ILE A 165 3.06 -9.51 -16.71
C ILE A 165 1.62 -9.96 -16.53
N GLY A 166 0.85 -9.25 -15.71
CA GLY A 166 -0.56 -9.48 -15.46
C GLY A 166 -1.40 -8.28 -15.86
N ILE A 167 -2.53 -8.55 -16.50
CA ILE A 167 -3.57 -7.56 -16.75
C ILE A 167 -4.72 -7.85 -15.79
N TYR A 168 -4.96 -6.94 -14.89
CA TYR A 168 -5.95 -7.00 -13.83
C TYR A 168 -7.23 -6.34 -14.30
N ALA A 169 -8.28 -7.10 -14.52
CA ALA A 169 -9.63 -6.60 -14.78
C ALA A 169 -10.50 -6.78 -13.54
N LYS A 170 -11.29 -5.77 -13.19
CA LYS A 170 -12.24 -5.89 -12.07
C LYS A 170 -13.19 -7.05 -12.31
N LYS A 171 -13.39 -7.89 -11.28
CA LYS A 171 -14.44 -8.90 -11.33
C LYS A 171 -15.79 -8.25 -11.56
N ALA A 172 -16.57 -8.81 -12.46
CA ALA A 172 -17.99 -8.46 -12.56
C ALA A 172 -18.71 -8.86 -11.26
N GLU A 173 -19.54 -7.94 -10.75
CA GLU A 173 -20.43 -8.16 -9.61
C GLU A 173 -21.49 -9.23 -9.94
#